data_518e24d886eb4cd4cb055fc00ffbf684
#
_entry.id   518e24d886eb4cd4cb055fc00ffbf684
#
_cell.length_a   1.000
_cell.length_b   1.000
_cell.length_c   1.000
_cell.angle_alpha   90.00
_cell.angle_beta   90.00
_cell.angle_gamma   90.00
#
_symmetry.space_group_name_H-M   'P 1'
#
loop_
_entity.id
_entity.type
_entity.pdbx_description
1 polymer ?
#
loop_
_entity_poly.entity_id
_entity_poly.type
_entity_poly.pdbx_seq_one_letter_code
_entity_poly.pdbx_strand_id
1 'polypeptide(L)'
;MIDINDSEFLSRIEPKELLDKVCDGKTAAAMIQPGDILGISGFTPCGYPKITMHELAERMKQTPFQVDIWTGASTGSQIDGELVEVNGIRNRMPYQTNGTLRKAINAGQINYFDLHLSHVAQQIREGFFTNVKGEHVTGPDFAVIEACKIVKRDGEIGIVTTTAIGNSPVFVSQGKKVIIEVNTTQPVALDGMADIYEVANPPHRVPIPIVKAGDRIGKTYIPVDPVSYTHLRAHETCA
;
A
#
# COMPACT_ATOMS: atom_id res chain seq x y z
N MET A 1 22.56 -0.31 5.31
CA MET A 1 22.06 -1.56 4.67
C MET A 1 21.46 -2.38 5.79
N ILE A 2 20.14 -2.61 5.80
CA ILE A 2 19.52 -3.41 6.87
C ILE A 2 19.98 -4.85 6.70
N ASP A 3 20.42 -5.43 7.82
CA ASP A 3 20.59 -6.87 7.90
C ASP A 3 19.19 -7.51 7.92
N ILE A 4 18.83 -8.25 6.87
CA ILE A 4 17.58 -9.02 6.82
C ILE A 4 17.51 -10.10 7.92
N ASN A 5 18.62 -10.32 8.62
CA ASN A 5 18.74 -11.19 9.79
C ASN A 5 18.62 -10.42 11.13
N ASP A 6 18.27 -9.13 11.08
CA ASP A 6 18.06 -8.35 12.29
C ASP A 6 16.97 -8.98 13.16
N SER A 7 17.31 -9.25 14.40
CA SER A 7 16.42 -9.93 15.36
C SER A 7 15.17 -9.12 15.67
N GLU A 8 15.24 -7.79 15.71
CA GLU A 8 14.06 -6.93 15.89
C GLU A 8 13.13 -7.03 14.70
N PHE A 9 13.64 -6.91 13.48
CA PHE A 9 12.85 -7.08 12.28
C PHE A 9 12.19 -8.46 12.22
N LEU A 10 12.96 -9.53 12.43
CA LEU A 10 12.43 -10.91 12.39
C LEU A 10 11.38 -11.17 13.49
N SER A 11 11.49 -10.49 14.65
CA SER A 11 10.51 -10.57 15.73
C SER A 11 9.13 -10.01 15.35
N ARG A 12 9.09 -9.12 14.36
CA ARG A 12 7.85 -8.52 13.86
C ARG A 12 7.09 -9.39 12.86
N ILE A 13 7.65 -10.56 12.51
CA ILE A 13 7.04 -11.54 11.60
C ILE A 13 6.68 -12.78 12.42
N GLU A 14 5.43 -12.85 12.90
CA GLU A 14 4.98 -14.00 13.70
C GLU A 14 4.89 -15.28 12.87
N PRO A 15 4.31 -15.27 11.64
CA PRO A 15 4.23 -16.48 10.82
C PRO A 15 5.62 -16.85 10.25
N LYS A 16 6.26 -17.85 10.84
CA LYS A 16 7.63 -18.28 10.49
C LYS A 16 7.75 -18.81 9.07
N GLU A 17 6.68 -19.31 8.51
CA GLU A 17 6.56 -19.73 7.11
C GLU A 17 6.76 -18.61 6.10
N LEU A 18 6.82 -17.35 6.55
CA LEU A 18 7.09 -16.20 5.70
C LEU A 18 8.56 -15.76 5.68
N LEU A 19 9.39 -16.31 6.54
CA LEU A 19 10.77 -15.86 6.67
C LEU A 19 11.60 -16.14 5.40
N ASP A 20 11.28 -17.17 4.65
CA ASP A 20 11.91 -17.49 3.36
C ASP A 20 11.49 -16.54 2.23
N LYS A 21 10.45 -15.71 2.46
CA LYS A 21 10.00 -14.67 1.51
C LYS A 21 10.57 -13.29 1.82
N VAL A 22 11.43 -13.17 2.81
CA VAL A 22 12.09 -11.89 3.15
C VAL A 22 13.11 -11.52 2.08
N CYS A 23 13.04 -10.28 1.61
CA CYS A 23 13.99 -9.76 0.62
C CYS A 23 14.33 -8.29 0.90
N ASP A 24 15.29 -7.74 0.17
CA ASP A 24 15.62 -6.32 0.20
C ASP A 24 14.71 -5.51 -0.75
N GLY A 25 14.77 -4.17 -0.67
CA GLY A 25 13.93 -3.30 -1.47
C GLY A 25 14.25 -3.30 -2.95
N LYS A 26 15.49 -3.58 -3.34
CA LYS A 26 15.84 -3.73 -4.76
C LYS A 26 15.12 -4.93 -5.34
N THR A 27 15.13 -6.03 -4.63
CA THR A 27 14.42 -7.26 -5.02
C THR A 27 12.91 -7.00 -5.08
N ALA A 28 12.34 -6.33 -4.07
CA ALA A 28 10.92 -5.96 -4.08
C ALA A 28 10.57 -5.04 -5.26
N ALA A 29 11.35 -3.97 -5.47
CA ALA A 29 11.14 -3.04 -6.57
C ALA A 29 11.35 -3.69 -7.95
N ALA A 30 12.22 -4.70 -8.07
CA ALA A 30 12.48 -5.43 -9.32
C ALA A 30 11.28 -6.25 -9.82
N MET A 31 10.34 -6.59 -8.94
CA MET A 31 9.12 -7.33 -9.33
C MET A 31 8.13 -6.47 -10.10
N ILE A 32 8.11 -5.16 -9.82
CA ILE A 32 7.19 -4.19 -10.42
C ILE A 32 7.58 -3.98 -11.87
N GLN A 33 6.61 -4.09 -12.77
CA GLN A 33 6.84 -4.03 -14.21
C GLN A 33 6.25 -2.75 -14.84
N PRO A 34 6.73 -2.35 -16.02
CA PRO A 34 6.15 -1.24 -16.77
C PRO A 34 4.64 -1.40 -16.96
N GLY A 35 3.89 -0.37 -16.58
CA GLY A 35 2.43 -0.34 -16.71
C GLY A 35 1.65 -1.00 -15.57
N ASP A 36 2.34 -1.57 -14.57
CA ASP A 36 1.66 -2.11 -13.39
C ASP A 36 0.87 -1.02 -12.63
N ILE A 37 -0.21 -1.43 -12.01
CA ILE A 37 -1.00 -0.62 -11.10
C ILE A 37 -0.55 -0.94 -9.67
N LEU A 38 -0.11 0.07 -8.93
CA LEU A 38 0.34 -0.05 -7.56
C LEU A 38 -0.71 0.54 -6.61
N GLY A 39 -1.31 -0.30 -5.77
CA GLY A 39 -2.15 0.12 -4.64
C GLY A 39 -1.26 0.33 -3.41
N ILE A 40 -0.99 1.58 -3.05
CA ILE A 40 0.01 1.92 -2.03
C ILE A 40 -0.69 2.38 -0.76
N SER A 41 -0.27 1.83 0.39
CA SER A 41 -0.74 2.29 1.69
C SER A 41 -0.35 3.73 1.97
N GLY A 42 -1.01 4.34 2.93
CA GLY A 42 -0.73 5.67 3.41
C GLY A 42 -1.91 6.63 3.29
N PHE A 43 -1.88 7.60 4.18
CA PHE A 43 -2.83 8.70 4.23
C PHE A 43 -2.12 9.91 4.86
N THR A 44 -2.11 11.06 4.17
CA THR A 44 -1.46 12.32 4.62
C THR A 44 -0.04 12.08 5.17
N PRO A 45 0.96 11.96 4.36
CA PRO A 45 2.32 11.40 4.44
C PRO A 45 2.63 10.50 5.67
N CYS A 46 1.68 9.64 6.04
CA CYS A 46 1.86 8.63 7.08
C CYS A 46 1.57 7.24 6.53
N GLY A 47 2.28 6.22 6.99
CA GLY A 47 1.97 4.81 6.71
C GLY A 47 2.14 4.38 5.26
N TYR A 48 3.02 5.02 4.50
CA TYR A 48 3.34 4.65 3.13
C TYR A 48 4.72 3.98 3.04
N PRO A 49 4.92 3.02 2.14
CA PRO A 49 6.21 2.37 1.94
C PRO A 49 7.23 3.37 1.37
N LYS A 50 8.41 3.41 1.95
CA LYS A 50 9.43 4.39 1.62
C LYS A 50 10.55 3.79 0.78
N ILE A 51 11.04 2.65 1.22
CA ILE A 51 12.24 2.05 0.63
C ILE A 51 11.92 1.35 -0.70
N THR A 52 10.84 0.59 -0.76
CA THR A 52 10.40 -0.04 -2.01
C THR A 52 10.17 1.00 -3.08
N MET A 53 9.58 2.15 -2.71
CA MET A 53 9.32 3.23 -3.65
C MET A 53 10.59 4.00 -4.04
N HIS A 54 11.52 4.23 -3.10
CA HIS A 54 12.83 4.78 -3.39
C HIS A 54 13.62 3.89 -4.38
N GLU A 55 13.72 2.59 -4.09
CA GLU A 55 14.43 1.64 -4.96
C GLU A 55 13.75 1.50 -6.35
N LEU A 56 12.43 1.68 -6.40
CA LEU A 56 11.71 1.75 -7.67
C LEU A 56 12.10 3.00 -8.47
N ALA A 57 12.21 4.16 -7.81
CA ALA A 57 12.67 5.40 -8.45
C ALA A 57 14.12 5.27 -8.94
N GLU A 58 15.02 4.68 -8.12
CA GLU A 58 16.42 4.44 -8.53
C GLU A 58 16.51 3.50 -9.75
N ARG A 59 15.66 2.47 -9.81
CA ARG A 59 15.57 1.60 -10.99
C ARG A 59 15.05 2.36 -12.22
N MET A 60 14.05 3.22 -12.05
CA MET A 60 13.49 4.03 -13.14
C MET A 60 14.48 5.08 -13.69
N LYS A 61 15.43 5.56 -12.86
CA LYS A 61 16.53 6.41 -13.34
C LYS A 61 17.43 5.67 -14.33
N GLN A 62 17.68 4.39 -14.10
CA GLN A 62 18.53 3.55 -14.95
C GLN A 62 17.81 3.02 -16.19
N THR A 63 16.55 2.64 -16.01
CA THR A 63 15.69 2.09 -17.07
C THR A 63 14.32 2.75 -16.96
N PRO A 64 14.05 3.82 -17.73
CA PRO A 64 12.81 4.57 -17.64
C PRO A 64 11.57 3.75 -18.00
N PHE A 65 10.58 3.79 -17.14
CA PHE A 65 9.23 3.26 -17.37
C PHE A 65 8.22 3.94 -16.44
N GLN A 66 6.94 3.70 -16.66
CA GLN A 66 5.87 4.29 -15.87
C GLN A 66 4.96 3.21 -15.27
N VAL A 67 4.37 3.55 -14.13
CA VAL A 67 3.34 2.77 -13.41
C VAL A 67 2.14 3.66 -13.09
N ASP A 68 1.03 3.04 -12.70
CA ASP A 68 -0.13 3.74 -12.16
C ASP A 68 -0.11 3.67 -10.64
N ILE A 69 -0.39 4.80 -9.99
CA ILE A 69 -0.35 4.92 -8.52
C ILE A 69 -1.75 5.16 -7.96
N TRP A 70 -2.22 4.23 -7.17
CA TRP A 70 -3.46 4.31 -6.38
C TRP A 70 -3.10 4.40 -4.90
N THR A 71 -3.68 5.35 -4.17
CA THR A 71 -3.37 5.55 -2.74
C THR A 71 -4.62 5.76 -1.91
N GLY A 72 -4.43 5.91 -0.58
CA GLY A 72 -5.50 6.33 0.32
C GLY A 72 -5.79 7.83 0.26
N ALA A 73 -4.78 8.63 -0.03
CA ALA A 73 -4.84 10.09 -0.24
C ALA A 73 -3.45 10.58 -0.67
N SER A 74 -3.01 11.77 -0.21
CA SER A 74 -1.62 12.21 -0.38
C SER A 74 -0.64 11.28 0.34
N THR A 75 0.55 11.16 -0.24
CA THR A 75 1.66 10.37 0.31
C THR A 75 2.92 11.22 0.47
N GLY A 76 4.04 10.61 0.81
CA GLY A 76 5.29 11.32 1.02
C GLY A 76 6.16 11.46 -0.23
N SER A 77 7.37 11.96 0.00
CA SER A 77 8.31 12.35 -1.06
C SER A 77 8.76 11.20 -1.95
N GLN A 78 8.86 9.98 -1.42
CA GLN A 78 9.31 8.81 -2.21
C GLN A 78 8.34 8.45 -3.34
N ILE A 79 7.06 8.75 -3.17
CA ILE A 79 6.01 8.50 -4.17
C ILE A 79 5.72 9.77 -4.96
N ASP A 80 5.17 10.79 -4.29
CA ASP A 80 4.69 12.01 -4.93
C ASP A 80 5.83 13.02 -5.27
N GLY A 81 7.07 12.67 -4.95
CA GLY A 81 8.30 13.40 -5.29
C GLY A 81 9.22 12.59 -6.20
N GLU A 82 9.96 11.61 -5.65
CA GLU A 82 11.02 10.88 -6.38
C GLU A 82 10.50 10.17 -7.65
N LEU A 83 9.35 9.47 -7.57
CA LEU A 83 8.77 8.85 -8.77
C LEU A 83 8.32 9.88 -9.82
N VAL A 84 7.89 11.06 -9.39
CA VAL A 84 7.55 12.15 -10.31
C VAL A 84 8.80 12.71 -10.98
N GLU A 85 9.88 12.93 -10.24
CA GLU A 85 11.15 13.46 -10.77
C GLU A 85 11.77 12.56 -11.85
N VAL A 86 11.56 11.25 -11.76
CA VAL A 86 12.03 10.29 -12.77
C VAL A 86 11.00 10.01 -13.87
N ASN A 87 9.89 10.78 -13.92
CA ASN A 87 8.77 10.56 -14.85
C ASN A 87 8.19 9.14 -14.77
N GLY A 88 8.16 8.58 -13.55
CA GLY A 88 7.76 7.19 -13.30
C GLY A 88 6.27 6.97 -13.11
N ILE A 89 5.45 8.05 -13.07
CA ILE A 89 4.01 7.95 -12.85
C ILE A 89 3.25 8.31 -14.11
N ARG A 90 2.37 7.42 -14.58
CA ARG A 90 1.44 7.67 -15.68
C ARG A 90 0.10 8.22 -15.19
N ASN A 91 -0.54 7.51 -14.27
CA ASN A 91 -1.81 7.87 -13.65
C ASN A 91 -1.66 7.96 -12.13
N ARG A 92 -2.30 8.95 -11.52
CA ARG A 92 -2.30 9.16 -10.06
C ARG A 92 -3.71 9.38 -9.54
N MET A 93 -4.12 8.62 -8.53
CA MET A 93 -5.39 8.81 -7.82
C MET A 93 -5.29 8.40 -6.36
N PRO A 94 -6.23 8.81 -5.49
CA PRO A 94 -7.03 10.02 -5.58
C PRO A 94 -6.22 11.20 -5.04
N TYR A 95 -6.75 12.13 -4.49
CA TYR A 95 -6.25 13.29 -3.74
C TYR A 95 -4.72 13.35 -3.48
N GLN A 96 -4.10 14.51 -3.68
CA GLN A 96 -2.67 14.76 -3.44
C GLN A 96 -2.42 16.18 -2.88
N THR A 97 -1.32 16.37 -2.16
CA THR A 97 -0.91 17.68 -1.60
C THR A 97 0.53 18.04 -1.94
N ASN A 98 1.27 17.18 -2.63
CA ASN A 98 2.68 17.39 -2.95
C ASN A 98 2.86 18.45 -4.06
N GLY A 99 3.79 19.38 -3.86
CA GLY A 99 4.04 20.49 -4.80
C GLY A 99 4.67 20.03 -6.11
N THR A 100 5.56 19.03 -6.09
CA THR A 100 6.22 18.48 -7.29
C THR A 100 5.19 17.76 -8.16
N LEU A 101 4.39 16.87 -7.54
CA LEU A 101 3.31 16.17 -8.24
C LEU A 101 2.30 17.14 -8.84
N ARG A 102 1.87 18.16 -8.09
CA ARG A 102 0.92 19.18 -8.58
C ARG A 102 1.44 19.90 -9.81
N LYS A 103 2.73 20.26 -9.84
CA LYS A 103 3.35 20.89 -11.01
C LYS A 103 3.30 19.97 -12.23
N ALA A 104 3.63 18.69 -12.06
CA ALA A 104 3.61 17.72 -13.13
C ALA A 104 2.17 17.48 -13.67
N ILE A 105 1.17 17.40 -12.79
CA ILE A 105 -0.25 17.29 -13.17
C ILE A 105 -0.67 18.53 -13.97
N ASN A 106 -0.38 19.74 -13.48
CA ASN A 106 -0.75 20.98 -14.17
C ASN A 106 -0.04 21.15 -15.52
N ALA A 107 1.13 20.54 -15.69
CA ALA A 107 1.88 20.50 -16.95
C ALA A 107 1.39 19.40 -17.91
N GLY A 108 0.38 18.61 -17.53
CA GLY A 108 -0.14 17.51 -18.35
C GLY A 108 0.79 16.29 -18.47
N GLN A 109 1.77 16.17 -17.57
CA GLN A 109 2.72 15.07 -17.58
C GLN A 109 2.16 13.79 -16.90
N ILE A 110 1.22 13.96 -15.98
CA ILE A 110 0.59 12.89 -15.22
C ILE A 110 -0.93 13.03 -15.33
N ASN A 111 -1.61 11.95 -15.69
CA ASN A 111 -3.07 11.90 -15.62
C ASN A 111 -3.50 11.82 -14.15
N TYR A 112 -4.45 12.64 -13.77
CA TYR A 112 -4.89 12.73 -12.39
C TYR A 112 -6.40 12.54 -12.26
N PHE A 113 -6.79 11.68 -11.34
CA PHE A 113 -8.20 11.43 -11.00
C PHE A 113 -8.43 11.80 -9.54
N ASP A 114 -9.14 12.90 -9.33
CA ASP A 114 -9.58 13.27 -7.99
C ASP A 114 -10.94 12.63 -7.70
N LEU A 115 -10.98 11.83 -6.64
CA LEU A 115 -12.13 11.05 -6.26
C LEU A 115 -12.40 11.19 -4.77
N HIS A 116 -13.66 11.18 -4.40
CA HIS A 116 -14.03 11.09 -2.99
C HIS A 116 -13.58 9.74 -2.41
N LEU A 117 -12.79 9.76 -1.33
CA LEU A 117 -12.17 8.56 -0.76
C LEU A 117 -13.18 7.46 -0.42
N SER A 118 -14.39 7.83 0.02
CA SER A 118 -15.45 6.86 0.34
C SER A 118 -15.93 6.05 -0.87
N HIS A 119 -15.64 6.49 -2.10
CA HIS A 119 -16.04 5.80 -3.33
C HIS A 119 -14.93 4.95 -3.93
N VAL A 120 -13.67 5.22 -3.60
CA VAL A 120 -12.52 4.57 -4.24
C VAL A 120 -12.56 3.06 -4.08
N ALA A 121 -12.76 2.56 -2.86
CA ALA A 121 -12.80 1.12 -2.59
C ALA A 121 -13.94 0.43 -3.35
N GLN A 122 -15.13 1.05 -3.40
CA GLN A 122 -16.27 0.56 -4.17
C GLN A 122 -15.95 0.50 -5.66
N GLN A 123 -15.44 1.59 -6.22
CA GLN A 123 -15.14 1.69 -7.65
C GLN A 123 -14.06 0.70 -8.10
N ILE A 124 -13.07 0.43 -7.24
CA ILE A 124 -12.07 -0.61 -7.50
C ILE A 124 -12.75 -1.97 -7.60
N ARG A 125 -13.56 -2.36 -6.63
CA ARG A 125 -14.25 -3.66 -6.62
C ARG A 125 -15.23 -3.83 -7.78
N GLU A 126 -15.80 -2.74 -8.26
CA GLU A 126 -16.75 -2.73 -9.39
C GLU A 126 -16.05 -2.66 -10.77
N GLY A 127 -14.72 -2.63 -10.79
CA GLY A 127 -13.96 -2.59 -12.05
C GLY A 127 -14.12 -1.28 -12.81
N PHE A 128 -14.23 -0.15 -12.10
CA PHE A 128 -14.39 1.16 -12.73
C PHE A 128 -13.14 1.62 -13.48
N PHE A 129 -11.96 1.21 -13.01
CA PHE A 129 -10.67 1.63 -13.56
C PHE A 129 -10.16 0.67 -14.63
N THR A 130 -9.27 1.15 -15.48
CA THR A 130 -8.64 0.37 -16.54
C THR A 130 -7.11 0.35 -16.38
N ASN A 131 -6.49 -0.73 -16.84
CA ASN A 131 -5.04 -0.86 -16.96
C ASN A 131 -4.49 -0.14 -18.22
N VAL A 132 -3.19 -0.27 -18.48
CA VAL A 132 -2.55 0.35 -19.66
C VAL A 132 -3.10 -0.15 -21.01
N LYS A 133 -3.77 -1.31 -21.03
CA LYS A 133 -4.38 -1.91 -22.22
C LYS A 133 -5.83 -1.48 -22.41
N GLY A 134 -6.39 -0.69 -21.48
CA GLY A 134 -7.81 -0.32 -21.48
C GLY A 134 -8.74 -1.43 -20.96
N GLU A 135 -8.21 -2.47 -20.34
CA GLU A 135 -8.99 -3.55 -19.73
C GLU A 135 -9.45 -3.14 -18.31
N HIS A 136 -10.72 -3.37 -18.00
CA HIS A 136 -11.24 -3.14 -16.65
C HIS A 136 -10.58 -4.03 -15.62
N VAL A 137 -10.22 -3.46 -14.47
CA VAL A 137 -9.54 -4.15 -13.38
C VAL A 137 -10.27 -3.92 -12.06
N THR A 138 -10.33 -4.96 -11.22
CA THR A 138 -10.96 -4.91 -9.90
C THR A 138 -9.96 -4.76 -8.76
N GLY A 139 -8.67 -4.58 -9.06
CA GLY A 139 -7.62 -4.40 -8.07
C GLY A 139 -6.27 -4.04 -8.69
N PRO A 140 -5.28 -3.66 -7.89
CA PRO A 140 -3.94 -3.37 -8.37
C PRO A 140 -3.17 -4.66 -8.73
N ASP A 141 -2.12 -4.51 -9.54
CA ASP A 141 -1.17 -5.60 -9.79
C ASP A 141 -0.35 -5.89 -8.52
N PHE A 142 0.05 -4.84 -7.80
CA PHE A 142 0.70 -4.94 -6.50
C PHE A 142 0.03 -4.06 -5.47
N ALA A 143 -0.33 -4.63 -4.31
CA ALA A 143 -0.56 -3.87 -3.09
C ALA A 143 0.78 -3.72 -2.36
N VAL A 144 1.24 -2.49 -2.15
CA VAL A 144 2.51 -2.19 -1.45
C VAL A 144 2.17 -1.50 -0.14
N ILE A 145 2.32 -2.21 0.97
CA ILE A 145 1.75 -1.84 2.26
C ILE A 145 2.85 -1.68 3.32
N GLU A 146 2.92 -0.51 3.95
CA GLU A 146 3.73 -0.33 5.15
C GLU A 146 3.03 -0.99 6.35
N ALA A 147 3.77 -1.77 7.12
CA ALA A 147 3.30 -2.47 8.30
C ALA A 147 4.21 -2.22 9.51
N CYS A 148 3.66 -2.20 10.71
CA CYS A 148 4.49 -2.29 11.92
C CYS A 148 4.81 -3.74 12.29
N LYS A 149 3.95 -4.69 11.90
CA LYS A 149 4.06 -6.11 12.27
C LYS A 149 3.22 -6.99 11.35
N ILE A 150 3.61 -8.24 11.19
CA ILE A 150 2.82 -9.30 10.56
C ILE A 150 2.44 -10.30 11.62
N VAL A 151 1.16 -10.56 11.77
CA VAL A 151 0.58 -11.40 12.82
C VAL A 151 -0.04 -12.67 12.26
N LYS A 152 -0.18 -13.66 13.14
CA LYS A 152 -0.99 -14.86 12.88
C LYS A 152 -2.05 -14.98 13.97
N ARG A 153 -3.33 -14.84 13.62
CA ARG A 153 -4.47 -14.86 14.52
C ARG A 153 -5.49 -15.85 13.99
N ASP A 154 -5.88 -16.82 14.79
CA ASP A 154 -6.88 -17.85 14.45
C ASP A 154 -6.61 -18.56 13.11
N GLY A 155 -5.32 -18.77 12.79
CA GLY A 155 -4.88 -19.39 11.54
C GLY A 155 -4.80 -18.44 10.34
N GLU A 156 -5.27 -17.21 10.47
CA GLU A 156 -5.23 -16.16 9.45
C GLU A 156 -3.97 -15.30 9.59
N ILE A 157 -3.33 -14.97 8.49
CA ILE A 157 -2.21 -14.04 8.46
C ILE A 157 -2.74 -12.62 8.26
N GLY A 158 -2.20 -11.66 9.01
CA GLY A 158 -2.65 -10.29 8.99
C GLY A 158 -1.52 -9.26 9.01
N ILE A 159 -1.76 -8.14 8.34
CA ILE A 159 -0.90 -6.96 8.37
C ILE A 159 -1.41 -6.02 9.46
N VAL A 160 -0.61 -5.82 10.50
CA VAL A 160 -0.84 -4.72 11.44
C VAL A 160 -0.27 -3.47 10.80
N THR A 161 -1.16 -2.59 10.37
CA THR A 161 -0.79 -1.34 9.70
C THR A 161 -0.17 -0.34 10.68
N THR A 162 0.40 0.70 10.15
CA THR A 162 0.76 1.89 10.90
C THR A 162 -0.48 2.75 11.20
N THR A 163 -0.31 3.99 11.59
CA THR A 163 -1.44 4.88 11.98
C THR A 163 -2.38 5.24 10.84
N ALA A 164 -1.98 5.03 9.59
CA ALA A 164 -2.74 5.43 8.41
C ALA A 164 -3.11 4.22 7.54
N ILE A 165 -4.38 3.88 7.49
CA ILE A 165 -4.90 2.72 6.76
C ILE A 165 -5.27 3.06 5.32
N GLY A 166 -5.95 4.19 5.09
CA GLY A 166 -6.40 4.61 3.77
C GLY A 166 -7.24 3.54 3.06
N ASN A 167 -6.91 3.25 1.80
CA ASN A 167 -7.53 2.20 0.99
C ASN A 167 -6.80 0.84 1.05
N SER A 168 -5.87 0.66 1.98
CA SER A 168 -5.06 -0.56 2.08
C SER A 168 -5.88 -1.86 2.13
N PRO A 169 -7.01 -1.95 2.84
CA PRO A 169 -7.81 -3.18 2.86
C PRO A 169 -8.26 -3.61 1.46
N VAL A 170 -8.76 -2.68 0.64
CA VAL A 170 -9.20 -3.03 -0.72
C VAL A 170 -8.01 -3.34 -1.63
N PHE A 171 -6.87 -2.68 -1.47
CA PHE A 171 -5.68 -3.00 -2.24
C PHE A 171 -5.17 -4.40 -1.95
N VAL A 172 -5.17 -4.81 -0.68
CA VAL A 172 -4.75 -6.15 -0.26
C VAL A 172 -5.75 -7.22 -0.71
N SER A 173 -7.05 -6.98 -0.50
CA SER A 173 -8.09 -7.98 -0.82
C SER A 173 -8.32 -8.16 -2.32
N GLN A 174 -8.04 -7.14 -3.14
CA GLN A 174 -8.25 -7.15 -4.59
C GLN A 174 -6.94 -7.21 -5.40
N GLY A 175 -5.79 -7.01 -4.75
CA GLY A 175 -4.49 -7.03 -5.41
C GLY A 175 -4.07 -8.42 -5.86
N LYS A 176 -3.41 -8.51 -7.02
CA LYS A 176 -2.87 -9.78 -7.52
C LYS A 176 -1.70 -10.29 -6.68
N LYS A 177 -0.89 -9.35 -6.15
CA LYS A 177 0.29 -9.61 -5.31
C LYS A 177 0.39 -8.58 -4.22
N VAL A 178 1.00 -8.94 -3.09
CA VAL A 178 1.21 -8.04 -1.95
C VAL A 178 2.69 -7.97 -1.61
N ILE A 179 3.23 -6.76 -1.53
CA ILE A 179 4.54 -6.45 -0.94
C ILE A 179 4.29 -5.78 0.40
N ILE A 180 4.86 -6.31 1.46
CA ILE A 180 4.72 -5.76 2.81
C ILE A 180 6.06 -5.17 3.23
N GLU A 181 6.10 -3.86 3.47
CA GLU A 181 7.26 -3.16 3.99
C GLU A 181 7.13 -3.02 5.52
N VAL A 182 7.83 -3.86 6.27
CA VAL A 182 7.78 -3.82 7.74
C VAL A 182 8.69 -2.71 8.25
N ASN A 183 8.09 -1.72 8.90
CA ASN A 183 8.77 -0.57 9.48
C ASN A 183 9.05 -0.78 10.97
N THR A 184 10.31 -1.05 11.32
CA THR A 184 10.73 -1.30 12.71
C THR A 184 10.73 -0.05 13.58
N THR A 185 10.66 1.15 13.01
CA THR A 185 10.55 2.39 13.78
C THR A 185 9.14 2.65 14.31
N GLN A 186 8.15 1.95 13.77
CA GLN A 186 6.77 2.03 14.27
C GLN A 186 6.62 1.23 15.56
N PRO A 187 5.87 1.74 16.54
CA PRO A 187 5.70 1.04 17.81
C PRO A 187 4.86 -0.24 17.61
N VAL A 188 5.35 -1.37 18.14
CA VAL A 188 4.59 -2.64 18.15
C VAL A 188 3.25 -2.54 18.87
N ALA A 189 3.09 -1.56 19.75
CA ALA A 189 1.85 -1.28 20.47
C ALA A 189 0.69 -0.83 19.55
N LEU A 190 0.94 -0.60 18.27
CA LEU A 190 -0.13 -0.42 17.26
C LEU A 190 -0.93 -1.72 17.02
N ASP A 191 -0.39 -2.88 17.38
CA ASP A 191 -1.12 -4.15 17.35
C ASP A 191 -2.34 -4.07 18.29
N GLY A 192 -3.54 -4.25 17.74
CA GLY A 192 -4.79 -4.12 18.45
C GLY A 192 -5.44 -2.73 18.44
N MET A 193 -4.76 -1.70 17.90
CA MET A 193 -5.29 -0.32 17.94
C MET A 193 -6.26 0.00 16.79
N ALA A 194 -6.14 -0.67 15.64
CA ALA A 194 -6.98 -0.38 14.49
C ALA A 194 -8.38 -1.01 14.59
N ASP A 195 -9.34 -0.38 13.91
CA ASP A 195 -10.67 -0.92 13.60
C ASP A 195 -10.82 -0.94 12.08
N ILE A 196 -10.56 -2.09 11.47
CA ILE A 196 -10.59 -2.27 10.03
C ILE A 196 -11.88 -2.94 9.64
N TYR A 197 -12.78 -2.16 9.04
CA TYR A 197 -14.11 -2.62 8.62
C TYR A 197 -14.34 -2.27 7.15
N GLU A 198 -14.47 -3.29 6.32
CA GLU A 198 -14.82 -3.11 4.91
C GLU A 198 -16.33 -3.09 4.75
N VAL A 199 -16.88 -1.93 4.38
CA VAL A 199 -18.30 -1.80 4.09
C VAL A 199 -18.65 -2.54 2.79
N ALA A 200 -19.82 -3.19 2.77
CA ALA A 200 -20.32 -3.83 1.56
C ALA A 200 -20.61 -2.79 0.45
N ASN A 201 -20.52 -3.22 -0.81
CA ASN A 201 -20.95 -2.40 -1.94
C ASN A 201 -22.48 -2.27 -1.97
N PRO A 202 -23.04 -1.17 -2.53
CA PRO A 202 -24.47 -1.10 -2.85
C PRO A 202 -24.87 -2.27 -3.77
N PRO A 203 -26.11 -2.79 -3.66
CA PRO A 203 -27.17 -2.34 -2.75
C PRO A 203 -27.12 -2.98 -1.35
N HIS A 204 -26.08 -3.73 -1.03
CA HIS A 204 -25.99 -4.56 0.19
C HIS A 204 -25.41 -3.83 1.40
N ARG A 205 -25.31 -2.50 1.35
CA ARG A 205 -24.83 -1.70 2.49
C ARG A 205 -25.80 -1.76 3.65
N VAL A 206 -25.26 -1.98 4.83
CA VAL A 206 -25.95 -1.86 6.12
C VAL A 206 -25.29 -0.77 6.96
N PRO A 207 -25.99 -0.17 7.93
CA PRO A 207 -25.35 0.76 8.86
C PRO A 207 -24.16 0.12 9.57
N ILE A 208 -23.10 0.90 9.78
CA ILE A 208 -21.95 0.45 10.56
C ILE A 208 -22.42 0.14 11.97
N PRO A 209 -22.08 -1.05 12.55
CA PRO A 209 -22.62 -1.50 13.83
C PRO A 209 -21.94 -0.84 15.04
N ILE A 210 -21.91 0.48 15.07
CA ILE A 210 -21.45 1.30 16.21
C ILE A 210 -22.66 1.96 16.83
N VAL A 211 -22.94 1.68 18.10
CA VAL A 211 -24.11 2.17 18.83
C VAL A 211 -23.71 3.11 19.96
N LYS A 212 -22.54 2.90 20.56
CA LYS A 212 -22.04 3.68 21.70
C LYS A 212 -20.53 3.93 21.59
N ALA A 213 -20.05 4.91 22.33
CA ALA A 213 -18.62 5.16 22.49
C ALA A 213 -17.91 3.90 23.03
N GLY A 214 -16.78 3.55 22.43
CA GLY A 214 -15.99 2.37 22.79
C GLY A 214 -16.37 1.08 22.06
N ASP A 215 -17.44 1.08 21.26
CA ASP A 215 -17.70 -0.06 20.37
C ASP A 215 -16.55 -0.23 19.37
N ARG A 216 -16.14 -1.48 19.18
CA ARG A 216 -15.10 -1.88 18.23
C ARG A 216 -15.74 -2.61 17.06
N ILE A 217 -15.19 -2.44 15.86
CA ILE A 217 -15.71 -3.08 14.64
C ILE A 217 -14.56 -3.70 13.81
N GLY A 218 -14.92 -4.68 13.00
CA GLY A 218 -13.95 -5.29 12.07
C GLY A 218 -12.80 -6.01 12.77
N LYS A 219 -11.62 -5.92 12.16
CA LYS A 219 -10.39 -6.55 12.63
C LYS A 219 -9.34 -5.52 13.01
N THR A 220 -8.39 -5.91 13.84
CA THR A 220 -7.24 -5.07 14.23
C THR A 220 -6.07 -5.17 13.25
N TYR A 221 -6.24 -5.93 12.17
CA TYR A 221 -5.26 -6.17 11.11
C TYR A 221 -5.97 -6.32 9.76
N ILE A 222 -5.24 -6.12 8.67
CA ILE A 222 -5.74 -6.43 7.32
C ILE A 222 -5.43 -7.90 7.04
N PRO A 223 -6.43 -8.77 6.81
CA PRO A 223 -6.21 -10.16 6.41
C PRO A 223 -5.47 -10.24 5.07
N VAL A 224 -4.56 -11.19 4.96
CA VAL A 224 -3.82 -11.45 3.72
C VAL A 224 -3.92 -12.92 3.35
N ASP A 225 -4.31 -13.19 2.11
CA ASP A 225 -4.28 -14.55 1.59
C ASP A 225 -2.81 -15.02 1.42
N PRO A 226 -2.41 -16.14 2.05
CA PRO A 226 -1.06 -16.67 1.93
C PRO A 226 -0.55 -16.88 0.50
N VAL A 227 -1.43 -17.06 -0.46
CA VAL A 227 -1.06 -17.26 -1.87
C VAL A 227 -0.73 -15.94 -2.57
N SER A 228 -1.29 -14.84 -2.11
CA SER A 228 -1.20 -13.52 -2.77
C SER A 228 0.08 -12.75 -2.47
N TYR A 229 0.76 -12.98 -1.32
CA TYR A 229 1.93 -12.20 -1.01
C TYR A 229 3.23 -12.84 -1.46
N THR A 230 4.10 -11.96 -1.91
CA THR A 230 5.33 -12.35 -2.56
C THR A 230 6.57 -12.06 -1.73
N HIS A 231 6.62 -10.96 -0.96
CA HIS A 231 7.87 -10.54 -0.31
C HIS A 231 7.65 -9.62 0.90
N LEU A 232 8.58 -9.71 1.84
CA LEU A 232 8.65 -8.94 3.07
C LEU A 232 9.94 -8.15 3.14
N ARG A 233 9.91 -6.96 3.73
CA ARG A 233 11.09 -6.14 3.89
C ARG A 233 11.18 -5.42 5.23
N ALA A 234 12.43 -5.26 5.73
CA ALA A 234 12.78 -4.37 6.82
C ALA A 234 12.97 -2.92 6.34
N HIS A 235 12.63 -1.96 7.19
CA HIS A 235 12.75 -0.53 6.96
C HIS A 235 13.78 0.10 7.91
N GLU A 236 14.76 0.83 7.36
CA GLU A 236 15.53 1.85 8.10
C GLU A 236 14.91 3.22 7.90
N THR A 237 14.93 4.06 8.92
CA THR A 237 14.58 5.47 8.79
C THR A 237 15.50 6.15 7.81
N CYS A 238 14.96 6.76 6.77
CA CYS A 238 15.60 7.93 6.20
C CYS A 238 15.42 9.07 7.21
N ALA A 239 16.53 9.46 7.86
CA ALA A 239 16.61 10.67 8.67
C ALA A 239 16.41 11.92 7.77
#